data_abe41ae837c844e719ae0fd99bb16f4f
#
_entry.id   abe41ae837c844e719ae0fd99bb16f4f
#
_cell.length_a   1.000
_cell.length_b   1.000
_cell.length_c   1.000
_cell.angle_alpha   90.00
_cell.angle_beta   90.00
_cell.angle_gamma   90.00
#
_symmetry.space_group_name_H-M   'P 1'
#
loop_
_entity.id
_entity.type
_entity.pdbx_description
1 polymer ?
#
loop_
_entity_poly.entity_id
_entity_poly.type
_entity_poly.pdbx_seq_one_letter_code
_entity_poly.pdbx_strand_id
1 'polypeptide(L)'
;MKLLAHFSQLSNVLMFECFKQCIYKFSRTIANYVMWRITGFSSFFLTETLRKRQLQYSTAVSGKQEQEPRWKECVDISSGSVPISVGALYIRKHFQKDSKAAALDMVNRIKIEFEKILKTVSWMDATTRKSALSKVEKMTTHIGYPDELMDDQKLIDFYKSVTVDENKYLESILKLNVFGTDRAFKKLREPVNKTDWITHAKPAVVNAFYSSIENSIQFPAGILQGQFFSADRPKYMNYGAIGFVIGHEITHGFDGNLIN
;
A
#
# COMPACT_ATOMS: atom_id res chain seq x y z
N MET A 1 23.94 8.42 -23.75
CA MET A 1 23.65 7.38 -22.76
C MET A 1 24.82 7.10 -21.78
N LYS A 2 26.09 6.97 -22.19
CA LYS A 2 27.24 6.74 -21.27
C LYS A 2 27.51 7.90 -20.30
N LEU A 3 27.28 9.17 -20.67
CA LEU A 3 27.47 10.33 -19.79
C LEU A 3 26.42 10.40 -18.66
N LEU A 4 25.14 10.05 -18.92
CA LEU A 4 24.08 10.04 -17.91
C LEU A 4 24.28 8.94 -16.86
N ALA A 5 24.78 7.76 -17.27
CA ALA A 5 25.15 6.70 -16.35
C ALA A 5 26.34 7.09 -15.45
N HIS A 6 27.31 7.87 -15.98
CA HIS A 6 28.44 8.38 -15.20
C HIS A 6 28.00 9.46 -14.18
N PHE A 7 27.07 10.34 -14.57
CA PHE A 7 26.49 11.34 -13.65
C PHE A 7 25.68 10.70 -12.52
N SER A 8 24.91 9.65 -12.81
CA SER A 8 24.17 8.90 -11.79
C SER A 8 25.10 8.16 -10.81
N GLN A 9 26.19 7.58 -11.28
CA GLN A 9 27.21 6.98 -10.41
C GLN A 9 27.95 8.02 -9.56
N LEU A 10 28.33 9.16 -10.13
CA LEU A 10 28.98 10.26 -9.40
C LEU A 10 28.04 10.88 -8.34
N SER A 11 26.75 11.05 -8.65
CA SER A 11 25.79 11.58 -7.67
C SER A 11 25.58 10.62 -6.51
N ASN A 12 25.56 9.31 -6.76
CA ASN A 12 25.43 8.29 -5.71
C ASN A 12 26.70 8.20 -4.84
N VAL A 13 27.87 8.32 -5.43
CA VAL A 13 29.15 8.35 -4.69
C VAL A 13 29.26 9.63 -3.86
N LEU A 14 28.93 10.79 -4.42
CA LEU A 14 28.95 12.07 -3.70
C LEU A 14 27.88 12.09 -2.57
N MET A 15 26.70 11.53 -2.81
CA MET A 15 25.65 11.42 -1.78
C MET A 15 26.08 10.44 -0.66
N PHE A 16 26.77 9.35 -1.01
CA PHE A 16 27.27 8.38 -0.04
C PHE A 16 28.44 8.94 0.79
N GLU A 17 29.35 9.69 0.18
CA GLU A 17 30.44 10.38 0.89
C GLU A 17 29.91 11.56 1.72
N CYS A 18 28.95 12.33 1.24
CA CYS A 18 28.25 13.35 2.01
C CYS A 18 27.53 12.72 3.22
N PHE A 19 26.89 11.57 3.01
CA PHE A 19 26.21 10.82 4.08
C PHE A 19 27.22 10.28 5.12
N LYS A 20 28.37 9.75 4.68
CA LYS A 20 29.46 9.36 5.57
C LYS A 20 30.02 10.55 6.36
N GLN A 21 30.26 11.69 5.73
CA GLN A 21 30.74 12.89 6.41
C GLN A 21 29.70 13.47 7.38
N CYS A 22 28.42 13.43 7.04
CA CYS A 22 27.33 13.77 7.95
C CYS A 22 27.26 12.82 9.15
N ILE A 23 27.38 11.52 8.94
CA ILE A 23 27.43 10.53 10.03
C ILE A 23 28.62 10.79 10.95
N TYR A 24 29.80 11.06 10.38
CA TYR A 24 31.02 11.29 11.17
C TYR A 24 30.99 12.61 11.98
N LYS A 25 30.50 13.68 11.37
CA LYS A 25 30.41 15.01 12.02
C LYS A 25 29.24 15.15 13.00
N PHE A 26 28.15 14.37 12.80
CA PHE A 26 26.91 14.50 13.59
C PHE A 26 26.49 13.18 14.26
N SER A 27 27.43 12.28 14.50
CA SER A 27 27.13 10.93 15.06
C SER A 27 26.27 11.01 16.33
N ARG A 28 26.55 11.92 17.25
CA ARG A 28 25.77 12.10 18.48
C ARG A 28 24.36 12.63 18.20
N THR A 29 24.22 13.58 17.29
CA THR A 29 22.90 14.13 16.90
C THR A 29 22.05 13.06 16.20
N ILE A 30 22.66 12.30 15.28
CA ILE A 30 21.97 11.20 14.59
C ILE A 30 21.59 10.11 15.59
N ALA A 31 22.49 9.71 16.49
CA ALA A 31 22.19 8.74 17.53
C ALA A 31 21.02 9.20 18.41
N ASN A 32 21.04 10.46 18.87
CA ASN A 32 19.95 11.02 19.66
C ASN A 32 18.63 11.05 18.86
N TYR A 33 18.67 11.39 17.58
CA TYR A 33 17.49 11.37 16.72
C TYR A 33 16.93 9.95 16.57
N VAL A 34 17.78 8.96 16.32
CA VAL A 34 17.36 7.55 16.22
C VAL A 34 16.76 7.08 17.54
N MET A 35 17.40 7.36 18.67
CA MET A 35 16.88 7.01 20.01
C MET A 35 15.54 7.68 20.27
N TRP A 36 15.39 8.96 19.95
CA TRP A 36 14.12 9.68 20.08
C TRP A 36 13.02 9.06 19.22
N ARG A 37 13.32 8.69 17.96
CA ARG A 37 12.37 8.04 17.05
C ARG A 37 11.93 6.67 17.58
N ILE A 38 12.88 5.83 18.04
CA ILE A 38 12.59 4.51 18.60
C ILE A 38 11.75 4.65 19.87
N THR A 39 12.11 5.57 20.77
CA THR A 39 11.36 5.80 22.02
C THR A 39 9.93 6.29 21.71
N GLY A 40 9.78 7.26 20.81
CA GLY A 40 8.49 7.77 20.40
C GLY A 40 7.60 6.68 19.80
N PHE A 41 8.14 5.85 18.91
CA PHE A 41 7.44 4.71 18.34
C PHE A 41 7.05 3.69 19.42
N SER A 42 7.98 3.33 20.30
CA SER A 42 7.77 2.31 21.34
C SER A 42 6.72 2.72 22.38
N SER A 43 6.54 4.03 22.62
CA SER A 43 5.62 4.53 23.64
C SER A 43 4.17 4.10 23.45
N PHE A 44 3.74 3.85 22.22
CA PHE A 44 2.39 3.35 21.91
C PHE A 44 2.13 1.92 22.39
N PHE A 45 3.20 1.14 22.57
CA PHE A 45 3.15 -0.28 22.96
C PHE A 45 3.47 -0.52 24.43
N LEU A 46 3.66 0.55 25.19
CA LEU A 46 4.03 0.52 26.60
C LEU A 46 2.83 0.86 27.52
N THR A 47 3.12 1.31 28.75
CA THR A 47 2.10 1.57 29.76
C THR A 47 1.15 2.68 29.40
N GLU A 48 -0.01 2.71 30.04
CA GLU A 48 -1.02 3.77 29.85
C GLU A 48 -0.45 5.16 30.15
N THR A 49 0.41 5.27 31.16
CA THR A 49 1.09 6.53 31.50
C THR A 49 1.90 7.09 30.35
N LEU A 50 2.67 6.23 29.67
CA LEU A 50 3.46 6.64 28.50
C LEU A 50 2.58 6.99 27.29
N ARG A 51 1.50 6.25 27.09
CA ARG A 51 0.53 6.56 26.02
C ARG A 51 -0.18 7.91 26.27
N LYS A 52 -0.54 8.23 27.51
CA LYS A 52 -1.08 9.55 27.88
C LYS A 52 -0.06 10.67 27.61
N ARG A 53 1.21 10.43 27.87
CA ARG A 53 2.29 11.37 27.54
C ARG A 53 2.43 11.58 26.03
N GLN A 54 2.31 10.50 25.25
CA GLN A 54 2.31 10.57 23.80
C GLN A 54 1.09 11.37 23.28
N LEU A 55 -0.07 11.25 23.91
CA LEU A 55 -1.24 12.05 23.56
C LEU A 55 -0.97 13.56 23.76
N GLN A 56 -0.33 13.95 24.87
CA GLN A 56 0.04 15.36 25.12
C GLN A 56 0.92 15.91 23.99
N TYR A 57 1.90 15.12 23.51
CA TYR A 57 2.70 15.48 22.35
C TYR A 57 1.86 15.59 21.07
N SER A 58 1.00 14.61 20.80
CA SER A 58 0.10 14.62 19.63
C SER A 58 -0.86 15.80 19.67
N THR A 59 -1.37 16.17 20.85
CA THR A 59 -2.22 17.35 21.04
C THR A 59 -1.48 18.64 20.64
N ALA A 60 -0.24 18.77 21.07
CA ALA A 60 0.57 19.95 20.74
C ALA A 60 0.90 20.05 19.24
N VAL A 61 1.11 18.93 18.55
CA VAL A 61 1.54 18.90 17.14
C VAL A 61 0.36 18.88 16.15
N SER A 62 -0.70 18.12 16.45
CA SER A 62 -1.81 17.85 15.52
C SER A 62 -3.19 18.27 16.01
N GLY A 63 -3.28 18.79 17.26
CA GLY A 63 -4.56 19.17 17.88
C GLY A 63 -5.41 17.99 18.35
N LYS A 64 -4.91 16.75 18.30
CA LYS A 64 -5.64 15.55 18.76
C LYS A 64 -5.93 15.65 20.27
N GLN A 65 -7.22 15.67 20.66
CA GLN A 65 -7.63 15.89 22.05
C GLN A 65 -7.75 14.59 22.86
N GLU A 66 -8.10 13.48 22.20
CA GLU A 66 -8.44 12.23 22.88
C GLU A 66 -7.72 11.04 22.24
N GLN A 67 -7.47 10.01 23.04
CA GLN A 67 -7.04 8.71 22.51
C GLN A 67 -8.22 7.95 21.93
N GLU A 68 -7.95 7.19 20.89
CA GLU A 68 -8.92 6.20 20.40
C GLU A 68 -9.21 5.15 21.50
N PRO A 69 -10.42 4.56 21.51
CA PRO A 69 -10.72 3.43 22.38
C PRO A 69 -9.69 2.32 22.19
N ARG A 70 -9.22 1.71 23.28
CA ARG A 70 -8.12 0.74 23.24
C ARG A 70 -8.34 -0.43 22.28
N TRP A 71 -9.57 -0.93 22.19
CA TRP A 71 -9.89 -2.00 21.25
C TRP A 71 -9.64 -1.59 19.80
N LYS A 72 -9.93 -0.33 19.43
CA LYS A 72 -9.71 0.20 18.09
C LYS A 72 -8.22 0.34 17.80
N GLU A 73 -7.44 0.92 18.73
CA GLU A 73 -5.98 0.94 18.64
C GLU A 73 -5.39 -0.47 18.41
N CYS A 74 -5.88 -1.47 19.15
CA CYS A 74 -5.41 -2.86 19.01
C CYS A 74 -5.76 -3.46 17.65
N VAL A 75 -6.95 -3.20 17.13
CA VAL A 75 -7.37 -3.64 15.79
C VAL A 75 -6.49 -3.00 14.73
N ASP A 76 -6.26 -1.69 14.81
CA ASP A 76 -5.42 -0.94 13.85
C ASP A 76 -3.97 -1.44 13.87
N ILE A 77 -3.40 -1.66 15.06
CA ILE A 77 -2.05 -2.18 15.21
C ILE A 77 -1.94 -3.61 14.64
N SER A 78 -2.90 -4.48 14.96
CA SER A 78 -2.93 -5.85 14.44
C SER A 78 -3.07 -5.86 12.91
N SER A 79 -3.97 -5.03 12.37
CA SER A 79 -4.19 -4.89 10.92
C SER A 79 -2.96 -4.34 10.21
N GLY A 80 -2.21 -3.43 10.85
CA GLY A 80 -0.96 -2.88 10.30
C GLY A 80 0.22 -3.82 10.41
N SER A 81 0.30 -4.61 11.50
CA SER A 81 1.46 -5.48 11.78
C SER A 81 1.39 -6.83 11.06
N VAL A 82 0.20 -7.42 10.92
CA VAL A 82 -0.04 -8.70 10.25
C VAL A 82 -1.18 -8.61 9.22
N PRO A 83 -1.07 -7.69 8.23
CA PRO A 83 -2.16 -7.32 7.34
C PRO A 83 -2.66 -8.49 6.48
N ILE A 84 -1.80 -9.44 6.16
CA ILE A 84 -2.14 -10.62 5.35
C ILE A 84 -3.06 -11.56 6.13
N SER A 85 -2.70 -11.90 7.36
CA SER A 85 -3.53 -12.77 8.21
C SER A 85 -4.86 -12.13 8.58
N VAL A 86 -4.84 -10.84 8.96
CA VAL A 86 -6.09 -10.08 9.23
C VAL A 86 -6.93 -9.99 7.96
N GLY A 87 -6.30 -9.78 6.80
CA GLY A 87 -6.97 -9.78 5.51
C GLY A 87 -7.67 -11.09 5.20
N ALA A 88 -7.01 -12.23 5.43
CA ALA A 88 -7.62 -13.55 5.24
C ALA A 88 -8.84 -13.76 6.12
N LEU A 89 -8.76 -13.40 7.41
CA LEU A 89 -9.90 -13.46 8.33
C LEU A 89 -11.05 -12.56 7.88
N TYR A 90 -10.74 -11.34 7.43
CA TYR A 90 -11.72 -10.40 6.92
C TYR A 90 -12.48 -10.96 5.71
N ILE A 91 -11.76 -11.51 4.73
CA ILE A 91 -12.37 -12.08 3.53
C ILE A 91 -13.27 -13.26 3.86
N ARG A 92 -12.80 -14.18 4.69
CA ARG A 92 -13.59 -15.37 5.09
C ARG A 92 -14.90 -15.02 5.77
N LYS A 93 -14.93 -13.91 6.49
CA LYS A 93 -16.12 -13.51 7.27
C LYS A 93 -17.03 -12.53 6.54
N HIS A 94 -16.48 -11.60 5.75
CA HIS A 94 -17.22 -10.42 5.33
C HIS A 94 -17.31 -10.21 3.80
N PHE A 95 -16.52 -10.92 2.99
CA PHE A 95 -16.50 -10.66 1.56
C PHE A 95 -17.23 -11.72 0.74
N GLN A 96 -18.15 -11.29 -0.12
CA GLN A 96 -18.92 -12.16 -1.01
C GLN A 96 -18.17 -12.35 -2.34
N LYS A 97 -18.04 -13.61 -2.80
CA LYS A 97 -17.34 -13.95 -4.05
C LYS A 97 -17.94 -13.29 -5.29
N ASP A 98 -19.26 -13.13 -5.34
CA ASP A 98 -19.96 -12.51 -6.46
C ASP A 98 -19.60 -11.04 -6.63
N SER A 99 -19.25 -10.35 -5.56
CA SER A 99 -18.75 -8.96 -5.58
C SER A 99 -17.44 -8.82 -6.36
N LYS A 100 -16.53 -9.81 -6.27
CA LYS A 100 -15.26 -9.81 -7.02
C LYS A 100 -15.51 -9.85 -8.53
N ALA A 101 -16.36 -10.75 -8.99
CA ALA A 101 -16.67 -10.91 -10.41
C ALA A 101 -17.40 -9.69 -10.99
N ALA A 102 -18.40 -9.19 -10.27
CA ALA A 102 -19.17 -8.02 -10.70
C ALA A 102 -18.32 -6.73 -10.75
N ALA A 103 -17.42 -6.55 -9.77
CA ALA A 103 -16.48 -5.43 -9.78
C ALA A 103 -15.48 -5.53 -10.95
N LEU A 104 -14.97 -6.72 -11.25
CA LEU A 104 -14.05 -6.95 -12.38
C LEU A 104 -14.73 -6.63 -13.72
N ASP A 105 -15.98 -7.06 -13.94
CA ASP A 105 -16.75 -6.71 -15.15
C ASP A 105 -16.87 -5.19 -15.30
N MET A 106 -17.15 -4.50 -14.21
CA MET A 106 -17.30 -3.05 -14.22
C MET A 106 -15.98 -2.33 -14.53
N VAL A 107 -14.86 -2.77 -13.93
CA VAL A 107 -13.53 -2.22 -14.25
C VAL A 107 -13.20 -2.40 -15.73
N ASN A 108 -13.44 -3.59 -16.28
CA ASN A 108 -13.17 -3.87 -17.70
C ASN A 108 -14.01 -2.96 -18.63
N ARG A 109 -15.27 -2.74 -18.31
CA ARG A 109 -16.14 -1.83 -19.08
C ARG A 109 -15.64 -0.38 -19.04
N ILE A 110 -15.24 0.11 -17.87
CA ILE A 110 -14.70 1.47 -17.72
C ILE A 110 -13.37 1.61 -18.47
N LYS A 111 -12.49 0.60 -18.44
CA LYS A 111 -11.26 0.59 -19.25
C LYS A 111 -11.56 0.70 -20.75
N ILE A 112 -12.54 -0.06 -21.25
CA ILE A 112 -12.95 -0.01 -22.66
C ILE A 112 -13.45 1.41 -23.05
N GLU A 113 -14.25 2.04 -22.20
CA GLU A 113 -14.73 3.41 -22.46
C GLU A 113 -13.57 4.42 -22.39
N PHE A 114 -12.64 4.25 -21.47
CA PHE A 114 -11.43 5.08 -21.39
C PHE A 114 -10.56 4.96 -22.65
N GLU A 115 -10.38 3.75 -23.19
CA GLU A 115 -9.71 3.55 -24.48
C GLU A 115 -10.42 4.27 -25.65
N LYS A 116 -11.74 4.27 -25.68
CA LYS A 116 -12.51 5.02 -26.70
C LYS A 116 -12.24 6.51 -26.58
N ILE A 117 -12.21 7.06 -25.36
CA ILE A 117 -11.86 8.45 -25.11
C ILE A 117 -10.47 8.76 -25.66
N LEU A 118 -9.45 7.96 -25.33
CA LEU A 118 -8.08 8.13 -25.81
C LEU A 118 -7.98 8.13 -27.35
N LYS A 119 -8.83 7.37 -28.04
CA LYS A 119 -8.88 7.34 -29.50
C LYS A 119 -9.44 8.62 -30.12
N THR A 120 -10.27 9.36 -29.39
CA THR A 120 -11.05 10.49 -29.92
C THR A 120 -10.56 11.86 -29.47
N VAL A 121 -9.77 11.97 -28.40
CA VAL A 121 -9.26 13.26 -27.90
C VAL A 121 -8.42 13.97 -28.97
N SER A 122 -8.73 15.23 -29.25
CA SER A 122 -8.10 15.99 -30.33
C SER A 122 -6.75 16.62 -30.02
N TRP A 123 -6.46 16.85 -28.72
CA TRP A 123 -5.23 17.49 -28.26
C TRP A 123 -4.01 16.55 -28.26
N MET A 124 -4.23 15.24 -28.37
CA MET A 124 -3.17 14.23 -28.29
C MET A 124 -2.64 13.88 -29.68
N ASP A 125 -1.32 13.99 -29.90
CA ASP A 125 -0.68 13.55 -31.14
C ASP A 125 -0.73 12.02 -31.32
N ALA A 126 -0.44 11.55 -32.55
CA ALA A 126 -0.55 10.13 -32.90
C ALA A 126 0.42 9.22 -32.11
N THR A 127 1.63 9.69 -31.82
CA THR A 127 2.67 8.94 -31.12
C THR A 127 2.29 8.77 -29.65
N THR A 128 1.92 9.86 -28.99
CA THR A 128 1.44 9.87 -27.60
C THR A 128 0.19 9.02 -27.44
N ARG A 129 -0.77 9.12 -28.38
CA ARG A 129 -1.98 8.30 -28.37
C ARG A 129 -1.66 6.80 -28.47
N LYS A 130 -0.73 6.41 -29.33
CA LYS A 130 -0.29 5.01 -29.45
C LYS A 130 0.31 4.49 -28.12
N SER A 131 1.17 5.28 -27.48
CA SER A 131 1.76 4.95 -26.19
C SER A 131 0.70 4.84 -25.08
N ALA A 132 -0.24 5.80 -25.02
CA ALA A 132 -1.35 5.79 -24.05
C ALA A 132 -2.25 4.55 -24.22
N LEU A 133 -2.64 4.20 -25.43
CA LEU A 133 -3.44 3.00 -25.70
C LEU A 133 -2.68 1.71 -25.29
N SER A 134 -1.39 1.60 -25.63
CA SER A 134 -0.57 0.47 -25.19
C SER A 134 -0.46 0.37 -23.67
N LYS A 135 -0.43 1.52 -22.96
CA LYS A 135 -0.39 1.55 -21.49
C LYS A 135 -1.68 1.02 -20.87
N VAL A 136 -2.86 1.45 -21.37
CA VAL A 136 -4.16 0.92 -20.89
C VAL A 136 -4.27 -0.57 -21.16
N GLU A 137 -3.92 -1.02 -22.36
CA GLU A 137 -3.95 -2.44 -22.73
C GLU A 137 -3.14 -3.31 -21.76
N LYS A 138 -1.94 -2.84 -21.40
CA LYS A 138 -1.02 -3.54 -20.48
C LYS A 138 -1.32 -3.31 -18.99
N MET A 139 -2.29 -2.47 -18.66
CA MET A 139 -2.66 -2.19 -17.27
C MET A 139 -3.33 -3.40 -16.65
N THR A 140 -2.71 -3.96 -15.63
CA THR A 140 -3.24 -5.09 -14.86
C THR A 140 -4.25 -4.64 -13.81
N THR A 141 -5.10 -5.54 -13.35
CA THR A 141 -6.19 -5.23 -12.41
C THR A 141 -6.22 -6.26 -11.29
N HIS A 142 -6.21 -5.78 -10.04
CA HIS A 142 -6.30 -6.60 -8.83
C HIS A 142 -7.59 -6.25 -8.08
N ILE A 143 -8.52 -7.20 -8.01
CA ILE A 143 -9.85 -7.03 -7.41
C ILE A 143 -10.01 -7.88 -6.16
N GLY A 144 -10.38 -7.22 -5.07
CA GLY A 144 -10.74 -7.86 -3.81
C GLY A 144 -9.52 -8.40 -3.08
N TYR A 145 -9.04 -9.55 -3.48
CA TYR A 145 -7.93 -10.27 -2.85
C TYR A 145 -7.31 -11.29 -3.81
N PRO A 146 -6.03 -11.64 -3.66
CA PRO A 146 -5.40 -12.76 -4.36
C PRO A 146 -5.88 -14.09 -3.78
N ASP A 147 -6.09 -15.09 -4.65
CA ASP A 147 -6.65 -16.39 -4.23
C ASP A 147 -5.72 -17.14 -3.24
N GLU A 148 -4.42 -16.89 -3.29
CA GLU A 148 -3.41 -17.39 -2.35
C GLU A 148 -3.70 -17.00 -0.90
N LEU A 149 -4.44 -15.93 -0.66
CA LEU A 149 -4.83 -15.49 0.68
C LEU A 149 -5.76 -16.49 1.38
N MET A 150 -6.41 -17.39 0.63
CA MET A 150 -7.29 -18.43 1.17
C MET A 150 -6.56 -19.74 1.51
N ASP A 151 -5.28 -19.84 1.17
CA ASP A 151 -4.44 -21.00 1.44
C ASP A 151 -3.70 -20.82 2.78
N ASP A 152 -4.12 -21.55 3.80
CA ASP A 152 -3.53 -21.47 5.15
C ASP A 152 -2.04 -21.83 5.15
N GLN A 153 -1.61 -22.79 4.30
CA GLN A 153 -0.22 -23.19 4.24
C GLN A 153 0.66 -22.05 3.73
N LYS A 154 0.20 -21.30 2.73
CA LYS A 154 0.92 -20.11 2.24
C LYS A 154 1.02 -19.01 3.31
N LEU A 155 -0.01 -18.84 4.14
CA LEU A 155 0.02 -17.88 5.24
C LEU A 155 1.01 -18.32 6.34
N ILE A 156 1.01 -19.60 6.70
CA ILE A 156 1.94 -20.18 7.69
C ILE A 156 3.38 -20.04 7.18
N ASP A 157 3.64 -20.40 5.94
CA ASP A 157 4.98 -20.30 5.33
C ASP A 157 5.47 -18.86 5.24
N PHE A 158 4.57 -17.91 5.00
CA PHE A 158 4.91 -16.50 4.98
C PHE A 158 5.41 -16.00 6.33
N TYR A 159 4.76 -16.37 7.42
CA TYR A 159 5.09 -15.91 8.78
C TYR A 159 5.96 -16.88 9.58
N LYS A 160 6.45 -17.98 9.00
CA LYS A 160 7.17 -19.06 9.70
C LYS A 160 8.38 -18.62 10.54
N SER A 161 9.01 -17.50 10.18
CA SER A 161 10.16 -16.95 10.91
C SER A 161 9.76 -15.98 12.03
N VAL A 162 8.46 -15.69 12.19
CA VAL A 162 7.96 -14.75 13.19
C VAL A 162 7.32 -15.51 14.34
N THR A 163 7.76 -15.19 15.55
CA THR A 163 7.13 -15.69 16.79
C THR A 163 6.55 -14.51 17.56
N VAL A 164 5.27 -14.60 17.92
CA VAL A 164 4.55 -13.62 18.74
C VAL A 164 4.34 -14.23 20.12
N ASP A 165 4.62 -13.46 21.17
CA ASP A 165 4.43 -13.86 22.56
C ASP A 165 3.37 -12.93 23.18
N GLU A 166 2.31 -13.50 23.74
CA GLU A 166 1.19 -12.75 24.33
C GLU A 166 1.60 -11.88 25.53
N ASN A 167 2.68 -12.29 26.23
CA ASN A 167 3.20 -11.57 27.40
C ASN A 167 4.29 -10.55 27.06
N LYS A 168 4.69 -10.45 25.76
CA LYS A 168 5.79 -9.61 25.29
C LYS A 168 5.37 -8.73 24.12
N TYR A 169 4.42 -7.83 24.38
CA TYR A 169 3.78 -7.04 23.34
C TYR A 169 4.78 -6.20 22.52
N LEU A 170 5.60 -5.37 23.18
CA LEU A 170 6.59 -4.54 22.48
C LEU A 170 7.59 -5.38 21.68
N GLU A 171 8.12 -6.46 22.28
CA GLU A 171 9.07 -7.33 21.60
C GLU A 171 8.45 -7.98 20.36
N SER A 172 7.18 -8.40 20.44
CA SER A 172 6.44 -8.98 19.32
C SER A 172 6.27 -8.00 18.18
N ILE A 173 5.92 -6.74 18.48
CA ILE A 173 5.83 -5.67 17.48
C ILE A 173 7.19 -5.38 16.84
N LEU A 174 8.25 -5.30 17.62
CA LEU A 174 9.61 -5.08 17.10
C LEU A 174 10.06 -6.22 16.17
N LYS A 175 9.78 -7.48 16.52
CA LYS A 175 10.06 -8.64 15.64
C LYS A 175 9.30 -8.56 14.31
N LEU A 176 8.01 -8.18 14.34
CA LEU A 176 7.21 -7.99 13.13
C LEU A 176 7.75 -6.87 12.24
N ASN A 177 8.22 -5.77 12.84
CA ASN A 177 8.85 -4.68 12.08
C ASN A 177 10.18 -5.11 11.44
N VAL A 178 11.03 -5.83 12.17
CA VAL A 178 12.28 -6.38 11.63
C VAL A 178 11.97 -7.34 10.48
N PHE A 179 11.01 -8.25 10.66
CA PHE A 179 10.56 -9.15 9.60
C PHE A 179 10.13 -8.40 8.33
N GLY A 180 9.31 -7.35 8.47
CA GLY A 180 8.87 -6.52 7.34
C GLY A 180 10.04 -5.80 6.65
N THR A 181 10.96 -5.25 7.44
CA THR A 181 12.16 -4.55 6.94
C THR A 181 13.09 -5.50 6.19
N ASP A 182 13.40 -6.66 6.77
CA ASP A 182 14.27 -7.67 6.15
C ASP A 182 13.72 -8.14 4.81
N ARG A 183 12.39 -8.34 4.72
CA ARG A 183 11.75 -8.68 3.46
C ARG A 183 11.87 -7.57 2.43
N ALA A 184 11.65 -6.32 2.83
CA ALA A 184 11.79 -5.18 1.93
C ALA A 184 13.22 -5.07 1.37
N PHE A 185 14.23 -5.23 2.24
CA PHE A 185 15.64 -5.20 1.82
C PHE A 185 16.03 -6.38 0.92
N LYS A 186 15.50 -7.58 1.17
CA LYS A 186 15.73 -8.73 0.27
C LYS A 186 15.24 -8.48 -1.14
N LYS A 187 14.09 -7.82 -1.30
CA LYS A 187 13.53 -7.48 -2.62
C LYS A 187 14.40 -6.50 -3.43
N LEU A 188 15.28 -5.73 -2.83
CA LEU A 188 16.15 -4.77 -3.55
C LEU A 188 17.04 -5.41 -4.61
N ARG A 189 17.33 -6.71 -4.50
CA ARG A 189 18.21 -7.46 -5.41
C ARG A 189 17.47 -8.51 -6.22
N GLU A 190 16.16 -8.60 -6.08
CA GLU A 190 15.33 -9.52 -6.83
C GLU A 190 14.73 -8.82 -8.05
N PRO A 191 14.54 -9.52 -9.17
CA PRO A 191 13.76 -8.99 -10.29
C PRO A 191 12.35 -8.61 -9.85
N VAL A 192 11.80 -7.54 -10.44
CA VAL A 192 10.44 -7.10 -10.14
C VAL A 192 9.44 -8.20 -10.54
N ASN A 193 8.74 -8.75 -9.56
CA ASN A 193 7.65 -9.69 -9.77
C ASN A 193 6.31 -8.94 -9.70
N LYS A 194 5.70 -8.66 -10.86
CA LYS A 194 4.39 -7.98 -10.97
C LYS A 194 3.21 -8.86 -10.54
N THR A 195 3.44 -10.16 -10.33
CA THR A 195 2.42 -11.12 -9.89
C THR A 195 2.63 -11.58 -8.45
N ASP A 196 3.46 -10.88 -7.67
CA ASP A 196 3.66 -11.20 -6.26
C ASP A 196 2.36 -10.92 -5.49
N TRP A 197 1.65 -11.99 -5.14
CA TRP A 197 0.38 -11.92 -4.44
C TRP A 197 0.45 -11.16 -3.11
N ILE A 198 1.62 -11.15 -2.46
CA ILE A 198 1.83 -10.51 -1.15
C ILE A 198 1.62 -9.00 -1.21
N THR A 199 2.00 -8.36 -2.30
CA THR A 199 1.81 -6.91 -2.50
C THR A 199 0.33 -6.53 -2.56
N HIS A 200 -0.52 -7.46 -2.98
CA HIS A 200 -1.96 -7.28 -3.13
C HIS A 200 -2.80 -7.94 -2.02
N ALA A 201 -2.14 -8.53 -1.01
CA ALA A 201 -2.79 -9.29 0.06
C ALA A 201 -3.19 -8.45 1.28
N LYS A 202 -3.66 -7.21 1.08
CA LYS A 202 -4.17 -6.32 2.14
C LYS A 202 -5.63 -5.94 1.86
N PRO A 203 -6.56 -6.89 1.88
CA PRO A 203 -7.93 -6.64 1.43
C PRO A 203 -8.78 -5.84 2.40
N ALA A 204 -8.45 -5.77 3.69
CA ALA A 204 -9.22 -5.06 4.71
C ALA A 204 -8.91 -3.54 4.73
N VAL A 205 -8.86 -2.92 3.55
CA VAL A 205 -8.59 -1.49 3.39
C VAL A 205 -9.70 -0.84 2.56
N VAL A 206 -10.24 0.28 3.05
CA VAL A 206 -11.22 1.09 2.33
C VAL A 206 -10.46 2.16 1.54
N ASN A 207 -9.89 1.75 0.44
CA ASN A 207 -9.18 2.61 -0.51
C ASN A 207 -9.02 1.88 -1.86
N ALA A 208 -8.53 2.61 -2.89
CA ALA A 208 -8.09 2.05 -4.16
C ALA A 208 -6.68 2.58 -4.48
N PHE A 209 -5.98 1.96 -5.40
CA PHE A 209 -4.59 2.32 -5.71
C PHE A 209 -4.26 2.13 -7.18
N TYR A 210 -3.41 3.02 -7.71
CA TYR A 210 -2.65 2.81 -8.93
C TYR A 210 -1.17 2.63 -8.60
N SER A 211 -0.52 1.61 -9.17
CA SER A 211 0.93 1.39 -9.07
C SER A 211 1.61 1.75 -10.39
N SER A 212 2.42 2.80 -10.40
CA SER A 212 3.20 3.21 -11.57
C SER A 212 4.32 2.21 -11.91
N ILE A 213 4.87 1.51 -10.91
CA ILE A 213 5.92 0.51 -11.10
C ILE A 213 5.39 -0.73 -11.81
N GLU A 214 4.18 -1.16 -11.46
CA GLU A 214 3.55 -2.34 -12.03
C GLU A 214 2.67 -2.02 -13.25
N ASN A 215 2.24 -0.77 -13.40
CA ASN A 215 1.12 -0.35 -14.25
C ASN A 215 -0.14 -1.15 -13.92
N SER A 216 -0.55 -1.10 -12.65
CA SER A 216 -1.69 -1.86 -12.13
C SER A 216 -2.64 -0.99 -11.32
N ILE A 217 -3.93 -1.33 -11.36
CA ILE A 217 -4.96 -0.76 -10.48
C ILE A 217 -5.41 -1.82 -9.50
N GLN A 218 -5.64 -1.42 -8.25
CA GLN A 218 -6.04 -2.32 -7.18
C GLN A 218 -7.25 -1.77 -6.42
N PHE A 219 -8.25 -2.64 -6.23
CA PHE A 219 -9.47 -2.37 -5.46
C PHE A 219 -9.59 -3.44 -4.36
N PRO A 220 -9.07 -3.21 -3.14
CA PRO A 220 -9.20 -4.12 -2.02
C PRO A 220 -10.66 -4.43 -1.69
N ALA A 221 -10.92 -5.58 -1.07
CA ALA A 221 -12.27 -5.99 -0.70
C ALA A 221 -12.98 -4.99 0.23
N GLY A 222 -12.22 -4.26 1.05
CA GLY A 222 -12.76 -3.27 1.99
C GLY A 222 -13.51 -2.11 1.32
N ILE A 223 -13.13 -1.70 0.09
CA ILE A 223 -13.86 -0.67 -0.65
C ILE A 223 -15.01 -1.25 -1.48
N LEU A 224 -15.00 -2.57 -1.77
CA LEU A 224 -16.01 -3.24 -2.60
C LEU A 224 -17.24 -3.64 -1.78
N GLN A 225 -17.74 -2.72 -0.94
CA GLN A 225 -18.91 -2.92 -0.10
C GLN A 225 -19.57 -1.59 0.31
N GLY A 226 -20.69 -1.69 0.98
CA GLY A 226 -21.39 -0.55 1.56
C GLY A 226 -21.83 0.49 0.53
N GLN A 227 -21.48 1.74 0.78
CA GLN A 227 -21.85 2.84 -0.10
C GLN A 227 -21.11 2.84 -1.44
N PHE A 228 -19.90 2.31 -1.49
CA PHE A 228 -19.09 2.26 -2.71
C PHE A 228 -19.58 1.20 -3.69
N PHE A 229 -19.89 0.00 -3.22
CA PHE A 229 -20.26 -1.12 -4.08
C PHE A 229 -21.26 -2.08 -3.40
N SER A 230 -22.23 -2.57 -4.17
CA SER A 230 -23.07 -3.72 -3.80
C SER A 230 -23.45 -4.49 -5.07
N ALA A 231 -23.30 -5.81 -5.06
CA ALA A 231 -23.74 -6.66 -6.17
C ALA A 231 -25.28 -6.65 -6.35
N ASP A 232 -26.02 -6.39 -5.28
CA ASP A 232 -27.48 -6.51 -5.24
C ASP A 232 -28.24 -5.22 -5.59
N ARG A 233 -27.51 -4.09 -5.73
CA ARG A 233 -28.15 -2.81 -6.07
C ARG A 233 -28.12 -2.52 -7.57
N PRO A 234 -28.97 -1.60 -8.08
CA PRO A 234 -28.95 -1.19 -9.49
C PRO A 234 -27.56 -0.74 -9.94
N LYS A 235 -27.10 -1.24 -11.10
CA LYS A 235 -25.74 -1.01 -11.61
C LYS A 235 -25.36 0.45 -11.73
N TYR A 236 -26.31 1.35 -12.09
CA TYR A 236 -26.01 2.78 -12.23
C TYR A 236 -25.54 3.41 -10.91
N MET A 237 -25.99 2.90 -9.76
CA MET A 237 -25.53 3.36 -8.45
C MET A 237 -24.06 2.97 -8.20
N ASN A 238 -23.63 1.77 -8.66
CA ASN A 238 -22.23 1.36 -8.61
C ASN A 238 -21.36 2.22 -9.53
N TYR A 239 -21.85 2.55 -10.74
CA TYR A 239 -21.12 3.44 -11.64
C TYR A 239 -20.97 4.84 -11.06
N GLY A 240 -21.98 5.39 -10.39
CA GLY A 240 -21.91 6.69 -9.72
C GLY A 240 -21.01 6.71 -8.47
N ALA A 241 -20.77 5.55 -7.83
CA ALA A 241 -19.93 5.41 -6.63
C ALA A 241 -18.54 4.85 -6.97
N ILE A 242 -18.35 3.53 -6.91
CA ILE A 242 -17.05 2.91 -7.18
C ILE A 242 -16.58 3.16 -8.62
N GLY A 243 -17.49 3.36 -9.59
CA GLY A 243 -17.13 3.68 -10.97
C GLY A 243 -16.34 4.98 -11.09
N PHE A 244 -16.66 6.00 -10.30
CA PHE A 244 -15.85 7.21 -10.19
C PHE A 244 -14.44 6.89 -9.69
N VAL A 245 -14.31 6.08 -8.65
CA VAL A 245 -13.01 5.66 -8.10
C VAL A 245 -12.21 4.87 -9.12
N ILE A 246 -12.86 3.96 -9.87
CA ILE A 246 -12.19 3.19 -10.94
C ILE A 246 -11.62 4.13 -12.01
N GLY A 247 -12.40 5.11 -12.46
CA GLY A 247 -11.94 6.13 -13.41
C GLY A 247 -10.77 6.95 -12.87
N HIS A 248 -10.82 7.30 -11.58
CA HIS A 248 -9.75 8.01 -10.88
C HIS A 248 -8.43 7.20 -10.90
N GLU A 249 -8.45 5.92 -10.51
CA GLU A 249 -7.24 5.08 -10.50
C GLU A 249 -6.68 4.84 -11.92
N ILE A 250 -7.55 4.64 -12.91
CA ILE A 250 -7.10 4.55 -14.31
C ILE A 250 -6.40 5.84 -14.72
N THR A 251 -6.95 7.00 -14.37
CA THR A 251 -6.43 8.33 -14.73
C THR A 251 -5.07 8.60 -14.08
N HIS A 252 -4.79 8.07 -12.88
CA HIS A 252 -3.46 8.11 -12.29
C HIS A 252 -2.36 7.51 -13.18
N GLY A 253 -2.70 6.57 -14.06
CA GLY A 253 -1.79 6.06 -15.08
C GLY A 253 -1.40 7.10 -16.14
N PHE A 254 -2.08 8.25 -16.20
CA PHE A 254 -1.96 9.25 -17.28
C PHE A 254 -1.73 10.68 -16.75
N ASP A 255 -1.62 10.85 -15.43
CA ASP A 255 -1.27 12.12 -14.83
C ASP A 255 0.27 12.31 -14.72
N GLY A 256 0.73 13.56 -14.74
CA GLY A 256 2.12 13.93 -14.54
C GLY A 256 3.12 13.23 -15.47
N ASN A 257 4.18 12.67 -14.91
CA ASN A 257 5.31 12.07 -15.65
C ASN A 257 5.10 10.60 -16.05
N LEU A 258 3.90 10.08 -16.02
CA LEU A 258 3.62 8.65 -16.15
C LEU A 258 3.34 8.17 -17.59
N ILE A 259 3.54 9.01 -18.59
CA ILE A 259 3.34 8.65 -20.01
C ILE A 259 4.62 8.09 -20.66
N ASN A 260 5.74 8.06 -19.95
CA ASN A 260 7.02 7.54 -20.44
C ASN A 260 7.16 6.03 -20.24
#